data_2f800c6ee5a1703f0b27681fb58476dc
#
_entry.id   2f800c6ee5a1703f0b27681fb58476dc
#
_cell.length_a   1.000
_cell.length_b   1.000
_cell.length_c   1.000
_cell.angle_alpha   90.00
_cell.angle_beta   90.00
_cell.angle_gamma   90.00
#
_symmetry.space_group_name_H-M   'P 1'
#
loop_
_entity.id
_entity.type
_entity.pdbx_description
1 polymer ?
#
loop_
_entity_poly.entity_id
_entity_poly.type
_entity_poly.pdbx_seq_one_letter_code
_entity_poly.pdbx_strand_id
1 'polypeptide(L)'
;YILDLRDFPDSPYKDKFVKDFNIILNDPEISVVVEVIGGIKPSYDFVKSSLLAGKSVVTSNKELVAKKGAELLKIAHEKGVNFFFEASVGGGIPIIRPLHQCLSANRIDEIAGILNGTTNFILTKMIRDNMAFDVALKTAQELGYAERNPSADVDGIDACRKICILASLSFGKHVYPDNIHTEGITKITPEDVA
;
A
#
# COMPACT_ATOMS: atom_id res chain seq x y z
N TYR A 1 3.50 6.83 21.75
CA TYR A 1 4.66 5.92 21.63
C TYR A 1 5.06 5.74 20.17
N ILE A 2 6.32 5.38 19.96
CA ILE A 2 6.90 5.00 18.67
C ILE A 2 7.57 3.65 18.86
N LEU A 3 7.05 2.61 18.19
CA LEU A 3 7.67 1.29 18.20
C LEU A 3 8.76 1.22 17.13
N ASP A 4 10.00 1.09 17.53
CA ASP A 4 11.13 0.79 16.64
C ASP A 4 12.22 0.04 17.42
N LEU A 5 12.81 -0.99 16.78
CA LEU A 5 13.87 -1.79 17.40
C LEU A 5 15.24 -1.08 17.40
N ARG A 6 15.40 -0.09 16.54
CA ARG A 6 16.61 0.75 16.46
C ARG A 6 16.60 1.83 17.54
N ASP A 7 17.76 2.35 17.88
CA ASP A 7 17.91 3.46 18.83
C ASP A 7 18.06 4.79 18.07
N PHE A 8 17.44 5.84 18.62
CA PHE A 8 17.44 7.17 18.05
C PHE A 8 17.79 8.21 19.14
N PRO A 9 19.06 8.23 19.62
CA PRO A 9 19.46 9.07 20.76
C PRO A 9 19.30 10.57 20.48
N ASP A 10 19.45 10.98 19.22
CA ASP A 10 19.37 12.38 18.79
C ASP A 10 17.94 12.81 18.40
N SER A 11 16.97 11.91 18.48
CA SER A 11 15.57 12.24 18.14
C SER A 11 14.96 13.15 19.21
N PRO A 12 14.22 14.21 18.84
CA PRO A 12 13.42 14.99 19.78
C PRO A 12 12.33 14.16 20.48
N TYR A 13 12.04 12.97 19.97
CA TYR A 13 11.04 12.03 20.48
C TYR A 13 11.67 10.80 21.16
N LYS A 14 12.97 10.85 21.53
CA LYS A 14 13.71 9.71 22.10
C LYS A 14 12.96 9.02 23.25
N ASP A 15 12.30 9.80 24.11
CA ASP A 15 11.58 9.28 25.28
C ASP A 15 10.24 8.60 24.94
N LYS A 16 9.81 8.67 23.68
CA LYS A 16 8.58 8.02 23.19
C LYS A 16 8.85 6.67 22.54
N PHE A 17 10.11 6.31 22.30
CA PHE A 17 10.44 5.03 21.67
C PHE A 17 10.26 3.87 22.65
N VAL A 18 9.61 2.83 22.16
CA VAL A 18 9.42 1.57 22.87
C VAL A 18 9.89 0.40 22.00
N LYS A 19 10.30 -0.68 22.62
CA LYS A 19 10.80 -1.91 21.95
C LYS A 19 9.79 -3.05 21.97
N ASP A 20 8.71 -2.91 22.75
CA ASP A 20 7.68 -3.91 22.91
C ASP A 20 6.32 -3.33 22.50
N PHE A 21 5.68 -3.99 21.53
CA PHE A 21 4.35 -3.61 21.05
C PHE A 21 3.27 -3.70 22.15
N ASN A 22 3.44 -4.58 23.14
CA ASN A 22 2.49 -4.73 24.23
C ASN A 22 2.33 -3.46 25.07
N ILE A 23 3.32 -2.59 25.12
CA ILE A 23 3.23 -1.27 25.78
C ILE A 23 2.14 -0.43 25.09
N ILE A 24 2.13 -0.42 23.75
CA ILE A 24 1.12 0.30 22.94
C ILE A 24 -0.24 -0.39 23.04
N LEU A 25 -0.24 -1.71 22.93
CA LEU A 25 -1.47 -2.52 22.91
C LEU A 25 -2.28 -2.40 24.18
N ASN A 26 -1.59 -2.44 25.33
CA ASN A 26 -2.22 -2.47 26.65
C ASN A 26 -2.49 -1.08 27.26
N ASP A 27 -2.02 -0.01 26.64
CA ASP A 27 -2.27 1.35 27.13
C ASP A 27 -3.72 1.78 26.79
N PRO A 28 -4.59 2.02 27.78
CA PRO A 28 -5.99 2.37 27.55
C PRO A 28 -6.18 3.79 26.97
N GLU A 29 -5.18 4.67 27.07
CA GLU A 29 -5.24 6.02 26.52
C GLU A 29 -4.97 6.06 25.02
N ILE A 30 -4.41 5.00 24.46
CA ILE A 30 -4.18 4.90 23.02
C ILE A 30 -5.45 4.42 22.32
N SER A 31 -6.06 5.29 21.54
CA SER A 31 -7.25 4.98 20.74
C SER A 31 -6.95 4.71 19.27
N VAL A 32 -5.78 5.15 18.77
CA VAL A 32 -5.37 5.02 17.36
C VAL A 32 -3.95 4.50 17.27
N VAL A 33 -3.74 3.50 16.41
CA VAL A 33 -2.42 2.97 16.05
C VAL A 33 -2.15 3.25 14.57
N VAL A 34 -0.97 3.79 14.24
CA VAL A 34 -0.53 4.04 12.87
C VAL A 34 0.52 3.01 12.51
N GLU A 35 0.24 2.14 11.54
CA GLU A 35 1.16 1.12 11.03
C GLU A 35 1.83 1.62 9.74
N VAL A 36 3.16 1.68 9.76
CA VAL A 36 4.01 2.14 8.65
C VAL A 36 5.23 1.23 8.44
N ILE A 37 5.16 -0.02 8.92
CA ILE A 37 6.25 -0.99 8.83
C ILE A 37 6.35 -1.56 7.41
N GLY A 38 5.19 -1.91 6.83
CA GLY A 38 5.12 -2.60 5.54
C GLY A 38 5.25 -4.13 5.65
N GLY A 39 4.96 -4.83 4.55
CA GLY A 39 4.92 -6.29 4.51
C GLY A 39 3.76 -6.89 5.30
N ILE A 40 3.72 -8.24 5.39
CA ILE A 40 2.64 -8.92 6.11
C ILE A 40 2.97 -9.11 7.59
N LYS A 41 4.17 -9.56 7.91
CA LYS A 41 4.61 -9.77 9.30
C LYS A 41 5.74 -8.83 9.66
N PRO A 42 5.70 -8.20 10.83
CA PRO A 42 4.74 -8.34 11.93
C PRO A 42 3.46 -7.49 11.80
N SER A 43 3.33 -6.68 10.74
CA SER A 43 2.26 -5.68 10.55
C SER A 43 0.86 -6.26 10.76
N TYR A 44 0.58 -7.45 10.20
CA TYR A 44 -0.71 -8.11 10.36
C TYR A 44 -1.04 -8.40 11.83
N ASP A 45 -0.08 -8.94 12.57
CA ASP A 45 -0.29 -9.31 13.96
C ASP A 45 -0.55 -8.06 14.83
N PHE A 46 0.18 -6.97 14.58
CA PHE A 46 0.00 -5.70 15.29
C PHE A 46 -1.33 -5.02 14.96
N VAL A 47 -1.68 -4.95 13.67
CA VAL A 47 -2.95 -4.38 13.23
C VAL A 47 -4.13 -5.16 13.78
N LYS A 48 -4.11 -6.49 13.64
CA LYS A 48 -5.17 -7.37 14.14
C LYS A 48 -5.35 -7.25 15.65
N SER A 49 -4.26 -7.29 16.41
CA SER A 49 -4.30 -7.17 17.87
C SER A 49 -4.83 -5.80 18.31
N SER A 50 -4.44 -4.71 17.62
CA SER A 50 -4.95 -3.37 17.90
C SER A 50 -6.45 -3.27 17.68
N LEU A 51 -6.96 -3.77 16.56
CA LEU A 51 -8.40 -3.77 16.26
C LEU A 51 -9.18 -4.61 17.28
N LEU A 52 -8.67 -5.79 17.64
CA LEU A 52 -9.28 -6.67 18.67
C LEU A 52 -9.31 -6.01 20.05
N ALA A 53 -8.30 -5.18 20.38
CA ALA A 53 -8.22 -4.40 21.59
C ALA A 53 -9.10 -3.13 21.58
N GLY A 54 -9.90 -2.90 20.53
CA GLY A 54 -10.77 -1.73 20.43
C GLY A 54 -10.05 -0.44 20.02
N LYS A 55 -8.88 -0.54 19.39
CA LYS A 55 -8.11 0.60 18.87
C LYS A 55 -8.32 0.73 17.37
N SER A 56 -8.59 1.94 16.89
CA SER A 56 -8.62 2.23 15.45
C SER A 56 -7.22 2.11 14.86
N VAL A 57 -7.12 1.72 13.59
CA VAL A 57 -5.83 1.59 12.90
C VAL A 57 -5.81 2.37 11.60
N VAL A 58 -4.67 3.02 11.34
CA VAL A 58 -4.36 3.67 10.06
C VAL A 58 -3.13 2.99 9.47
N THR A 59 -3.17 2.62 8.20
CA THR A 59 -2.02 2.01 7.51
C THR A 59 -1.87 2.49 6.07
N SER A 60 -0.63 2.51 5.58
CA SER A 60 -0.28 2.67 4.16
C SER A 60 0.09 1.36 3.48
N ASN A 61 0.01 0.24 4.21
CA ASN A 61 0.53 -1.07 3.80
C ASN A 61 -0.40 -1.76 2.79
N LYS A 62 -0.17 -1.48 1.52
CA LYS A 62 -0.97 -2.06 0.41
C LYS A 62 -0.94 -3.58 0.37
N GLU A 63 0.18 -4.22 0.74
CA GLU A 63 0.25 -5.68 0.76
C GLU A 63 -0.66 -6.28 1.83
N LEU A 64 -0.65 -5.70 3.02
CA LEU A 64 -1.53 -6.10 4.12
C LEU A 64 -3.01 -5.92 3.72
N VAL A 65 -3.36 -4.76 3.18
CA VAL A 65 -4.74 -4.45 2.79
C VAL A 65 -5.22 -5.36 1.67
N ALA A 66 -4.40 -5.58 0.63
CA ALA A 66 -4.77 -6.44 -0.49
C ALA A 66 -4.98 -7.91 -0.07
N LYS A 67 -4.16 -8.43 0.87
CA LYS A 67 -4.22 -9.83 1.28
C LYS A 67 -5.13 -10.10 2.48
N LYS A 68 -5.28 -9.14 3.39
CA LYS A 68 -5.94 -9.30 4.69
C LYS A 68 -7.03 -8.26 4.97
N GLY A 69 -7.28 -7.34 4.05
CA GLY A 69 -8.19 -6.22 4.24
C GLY A 69 -9.60 -6.64 4.64
N ALA A 70 -10.15 -7.68 3.99
CA ALA A 70 -11.50 -8.18 4.30
C ALA A 70 -11.63 -8.65 5.76
N GLU A 71 -10.65 -9.43 6.24
CA GLU A 71 -10.61 -9.92 7.63
C GLU A 71 -10.48 -8.76 8.61
N LEU A 72 -9.56 -7.83 8.34
CA LEU A 72 -9.31 -6.68 9.22
C LEU A 72 -10.50 -5.71 9.27
N LEU A 73 -11.16 -5.46 8.15
CA LEU A 73 -12.39 -4.66 8.09
C LEU A 73 -13.53 -5.31 8.87
N LYS A 74 -13.68 -6.64 8.78
CA LYS A 74 -14.66 -7.39 9.56
C LYS A 74 -14.42 -7.23 11.06
N ILE A 75 -13.18 -7.41 11.51
CA ILE A 75 -12.80 -7.22 12.93
C ILE A 75 -13.08 -5.78 13.37
N ALA A 76 -12.70 -4.79 12.57
CA ALA A 76 -12.94 -3.38 12.88
C ALA A 76 -14.44 -3.09 13.05
N HIS A 77 -15.27 -3.61 12.15
CA HIS A 77 -16.73 -3.49 12.23
C HIS A 77 -17.30 -4.15 13.50
N GLU A 78 -16.89 -5.40 13.79
CA GLU A 78 -17.34 -6.14 14.97
C GLU A 78 -16.95 -5.47 16.30
N LYS A 79 -15.82 -4.75 16.31
CA LYS A 79 -15.30 -4.02 17.47
C LYS A 79 -15.76 -2.57 17.56
N GLY A 80 -16.48 -2.05 16.55
CA GLY A 80 -16.93 -0.66 16.49
C GLY A 80 -15.79 0.35 16.37
N VAL A 81 -14.66 -0.05 15.75
CA VAL A 81 -13.49 0.80 15.50
C VAL A 81 -13.22 0.96 14.00
N ASN A 82 -12.30 1.85 13.64
CA ASN A 82 -12.01 2.15 12.25
C ASN A 82 -10.71 1.49 11.79
N PHE A 83 -10.70 1.05 10.53
CA PHE A 83 -9.50 0.63 9.81
C PHE A 83 -9.36 1.50 8.55
N PHE A 84 -8.41 2.43 8.56
CA PHE A 84 -8.17 3.40 7.49
C PHE A 84 -6.90 3.04 6.73
N PHE A 85 -6.96 3.09 5.39
CA PHE A 85 -5.86 2.71 4.51
C PHE A 85 -5.78 3.55 3.23
N GLU A 86 -6.16 4.84 3.31
CA GLU A 86 -6.14 5.76 2.15
C GLU A 86 -4.80 5.75 1.43
N ALA A 87 -3.68 5.86 2.17
CA ALA A 87 -2.35 5.91 1.61
C ALA A 87 -1.83 4.56 1.03
N SER A 88 -2.63 3.50 1.10
CA SER A 88 -2.29 2.22 0.45
C SER A 88 -2.41 2.28 -1.07
N VAL A 89 -3.20 3.22 -1.62
CA VAL A 89 -3.31 3.51 -3.05
C VAL A 89 -3.20 5.00 -3.28
N GLY A 90 -2.34 5.42 -4.21
CA GLY A 90 -2.18 6.83 -4.57
C GLY A 90 -1.33 7.67 -3.63
N GLY A 91 -0.85 7.13 -2.51
CA GLY A 91 -0.04 7.85 -1.54
C GLY A 91 -0.76 9.08 -0.98
N GLY A 92 -0.30 10.27 -1.32
CA GLY A 92 -0.92 11.54 -0.93
C GLY A 92 -2.10 11.97 -1.80
N ILE A 93 -2.41 11.23 -2.87
CA ILE A 93 -3.55 11.51 -3.77
C ILE A 93 -4.77 10.75 -3.24
N PRO A 94 -5.85 11.42 -2.79
CA PRO A 94 -7.02 10.75 -2.26
C PRO A 94 -7.79 10.04 -3.38
N ILE A 95 -8.02 8.73 -3.22
CA ILE A 95 -8.82 7.91 -4.14
C ILE A 95 -9.83 7.03 -3.41
N ILE A 96 -9.45 6.41 -2.29
CA ILE A 96 -10.30 5.48 -1.54
C ILE A 96 -11.47 6.23 -0.91
N ARG A 97 -11.22 7.36 -0.27
CA ARG A 97 -12.27 8.19 0.33
C ARG A 97 -13.25 8.74 -0.72
N PRO A 98 -12.84 9.30 -1.87
CA PRO A 98 -13.76 9.66 -2.94
C PRO A 98 -14.60 8.50 -3.46
N LEU A 99 -14.01 7.32 -3.68
CA LEU A 99 -14.76 6.12 -4.07
C LEU A 99 -15.86 5.77 -3.07
N HIS A 100 -15.51 5.77 -1.78
CA HIS A 100 -16.44 5.36 -0.73
C HIS A 100 -17.49 6.43 -0.41
N GLN A 101 -17.13 7.72 -0.37
CA GLN A 101 -18.03 8.78 0.06
C GLN A 101 -18.77 9.48 -1.09
N CYS A 102 -18.06 9.73 -2.21
CA CYS A 102 -18.65 10.52 -3.30
C CYS A 102 -19.36 9.65 -4.33
N LEU A 103 -18.88 8.41 -4.53
CA LEU A 103 -19.40 7.50 -5.56
C LEU A 103 -20.20 6.32 -5.00
N SER A 104 -20.51 6.31 -3.71
CA SER A 104 -21.24 5.21 -3.05
C SER A 104 -22.64 4.94 -3.61
N ALA A 105 -23.28 5.94 -4.22
CA ALA A 105 -24.58 5.79 -4.88
C ALA A 105 -24.47 5.40 -6.36
N ASN A 106 -23.27 5.37 -6.92
CA ASN A 106 -23.03 5.06 -8.32
C ASN A 106 -22.74 3.57 -8.50
N ARG A 107 -23.12 3.05 -9.67
CA ARG A 107 -22.63 1.77 -10.15
C ARG A 107 -21.31 2.00 -10.86
N ILE A 108 -20.25 1.32 -10.41
CA ILE A 108 -18.94 1.34 -11.05
C ILE A 108 -18.85 0.06 -11.89
N ASP A 109 -18.65 0.22 -13.18
CA ASP A 109 -18.56 -0.89 -14.13
C ASP A 109 -17.11 -1.26 -14.45
N GLU A 110 -16.19 -0.28 -14.39
CA GLU A 110 -14.78 -0.47 -14.72
C GLU A 110 -13.88 0.44 -13.89
N ILE A 111 -12.66 -0.04 -13.60
CA ILE A 111 -11.57 0.75 -13.02
C ILE A 111 -10.33 0.56 -13.89
N ALA A 112 -9.82 1.64 -14.45
CA ALA A 112 -8.58 1.64 -15.20
C ALA A 112 -7.71 2.83 -14.77
N GLY A 113 -6.39 2.64 -14.77
CA GLY A 113 -5.48 3.73 -14.40
C GLY A 113 -4.01 3.32 -14.35
N ILE A 114 -3.15 4.32 -14.30
CA ILE A 114 -1.72 4.16 -14.06
C ILE A 114 -1.50 4.22 -12.54
N LEU A 115 -1.20 3.08 -11.94
CA LEU A 115 -1.12 2.95 -10.49
C LEU A 115 0.32 2.89 -9.94
N ASN A 116 1.32 2.85 -10.82
CA ASN A 116 2.72 2.77 -10.43
C ASN A 116 3.56 3.85 -11.12
N GLY A 117 4.22 4.71 -10.32
CA GLY A 117 5.03 5.83 -10.82
C GLY A 117 6.32 5.38 -11.49
N THR A 118 6.96 4.34 -10.98
CA THR A 118 8.22 3.80 -11.50
C THR A 118 8.06 3.26 -12.91
N THR A 119 7.06 2.41 -13.13
CA THR A 119 6.76 1.87 -14.46
C THR A 119 6.30 2.93 -15.43
N ASN A 120 5.50 3.90 -14.97
CA ASN A 120 5.11 5.04 -15.79
C ASN A 120 6.32 5.88 -16.25
N PHE A 121 7.30 6.11 -15.36
CA PHE A 121 8.54 6.79 -15.72
C PHE A 121 9.33 6.01 -16.75
N ILE A 122 9.53 4.69 -16.55
CA ILE A 122 10.30 3.82 -17.45
C ILE A 122 9.66 3.81 -18.84
N LEU A 123 8.36 3.52 -18.94
CA LEU A 123 7.64 3.50 -20.22
C LEU A 123 7.64 4.86 -20.90
N THR A 124 7.51 5.95 -20.15
CA THR A 124 7.60 7.31 -20.70
C THR A 124 8.98 7.55 -21.33
N LYS A 125 10.06 7.11 -20.73
CA LYS A 125 11.42 7.20 -21.28
C LYS A 125 11.60 6.34 -22.53
N MET A 126 11.06 5.13 -22.52
CA MET A 126 11.07 4.27 -23.70
C MET A 126 10.35 4.92 -24.89
N ILE A 127 9.15 5.48 -24.65
CA ILE A 127 8.32 6.10 -25.69
C ILE A 127 8.94 7.42 -26.21
N ARG A 128 9.27 8.35 -25.31
CA ARG A 128 9.67 9.71 -25.69
C ARG A 128 11.13 9.80 -26.14
N ASP A 129 11.99 9.06 -25.47
CA ASP A 129 13.43 9.17 -25.66
C ASP A 129 13.99 7.96 -26.45
N ASN A 130 13.11 7.05 -26.90
CA ASN A 130 13.45 5.80 -27.61
C ASN A 130 14.51 4.97 -26.84
N MET A 131 14.40 4.94 -25.51
CA MET A 131 15.34 4.22 -24.67
C MET A 131 14.98 2.73 -24.59
N ALA A 132 15.99 1.87 -24.57
CA ALA A 132 15.78 0.47 -24.19
C ALA A 132 15.39 0.36 -22.72
N PHE A 133 14.62 -0.67 -22.36
CA PHE A 133 14.11 -0.90 -21.01
C PHE A 133 15.21 -0.83 -19.94
N ASP A 134 16.32 -1.53 -20.15
CA ASP A 134 17.42 -1.58 -19.16
C ASP A 134 18.03 -0.20 -18.88
N VAL A 135 18.15 0.64 -19.92
CA VAL A 135 18.66 2.01 -19.79
C VAL A 135 17.67 2.89 -19.04
N ALA A 136 16.39 2.79 -19.36
CA ALA A 136 15.32 3.53 -18.68
C ALA A 136 15.20 3.13 -17.20
N LEU A 137 15.30 1.82 -16.89
CA LEU A 137 15.30 1.31 -15.52
C LEU A 137 16.50 1.83 -14.72
N LYS A 138 17.71 1.76 -15.30
CA LYS A 138 18.92 2.28 -14.65
C LYS A 138 18.79 3.78 -14.36
N THR A 139 18.27 4.55 -15.31
CA THR A 139 17.98 5.97 -15.12
C THR A 139 17.00 6.21 -13.99
N ALA A 140 15.93 5.39 -13.90
CA ALA A 140 14.97 5.46 -12.81
C ALA A 140 15.63 5.20 -11.44
N GLN A 141 16.55 4.23 -11.37
CA GLN A 141 17.31 3.94 -10.15
C GLN A 141 18.26 5.08 -9.74
N GLU A 142 18.98 5.64 -10.69
CA GLU A 142 19.90 6.77 -10.47
C GLU A 142 19.18 8.03 -9.97
N LEU A 143 17.96 8.25 -10.44
CA LEU A 143 17.10 9.37 -10.04
C LEU A 143 16.28 9.08 -8.77
N GLY A 144 16.35 7.86 -8.21
CA GLY A 144 15.63 7.46 -7.01
C GLY A 144 14.14 7.14 -7.23
N TYR A 145 13.68 6.97 -8.47
CA TYR A 145 12.33 6.51 -8.79
C TYR A 145 12.16 4.99 -8.66
N ALA A 146 13.23 4.23 -8.82
CA ALA A 146 13.25 2.79 -8.63
C ALA A 146 14.25 2.40 -7.54
N GLU A 147 13.87 1.43 -6.72
CA GLU A 147 14.76 0.83 -5.73
C GLU A 147 15.79 -0.09 -6.40
N ARG A 148 16.81 -0.49 -5.62
CA ARG A 148 17.83 -1.45 -6.10
C ARG A 148 17.22 -2.77 -6.54
N ASN A 149 16.16 -3.24 -5.85
CA ASN A 149 15.35 -4.37 -6.29
C ASN A 149 13.99 -3.85 -6.77
N PRO A 150 13.80 -3.60 -8.07
CA PRO A 150 12.59 -3.00 -8.63
C PRO A 150 11.49 -4.02 -8.93
N SER A 151 11.65 -5.31 -8.60
CA SER A 151 10.76 -6.40 -9.04
C SER A 151 9.29 -6.14 -8.70
N ALA A 152 9.00 -5.57 -7.54
CA ALA A 152 7.62 -5.26 -7.17
C ALA A 152 6.94 -4.30 -8.16
N ASP A 153 7.71 -3.38 -8.74
CA ASP A 153 7.23 -2.42 -9.73
C ASP A 153 7.20 -3.05 -11.13
N VAL A 154 8.37 -3.51 -11.61
CA VAL A 154 8.53 -3.93 -13.02
C VAL A 154 7.82 -5.24 -13.35
N ASP A 155 7.55 -6.10 -12.35
CA ASP A 155 6.77 -7.33 -12.53
C ASP A 155 5.26 -7.12 -12.30
N GLY A 156 4.82 -5.87 -12.05
CA GLY A 156 3.42 -5.49 -11.91
C GLY A 156 2.77 -5.80 -10.55
N ILE A 157 3.54 -6.30 -9.58
CA ILE A 157 3.04 -6.73 -8.26
C ILE A 157 2.42 -5.56 -7.48
N ASP A 158 3.06 -4.39 -7.52
CA ASP A 158 2.56 -3.17 -6.86
C ASP A 158 1.24 -2.71 -7.47
N ALA A 159 1.16 -2.65 -8.79
CA ALA A 159 -0.06 -2.29 -9.51
C ALA A 159 -1.20 -3.30 -9.25
N CYS A 160 -0.88 -4.61 -9.24
CA CYS A 160 -1.83 -5.66 -8.92
C CYS A 160 -2.43 -5.48 -7.51
N ARG A 161 -1.61 -5.23 -6.49
CA ARG A 161 -2.09 -5.00 -5.12
C ARG A 161 -3.04 -3.80 -5.05
N LYS A 162 -2.70 -2.70 -5.73
CA LYS A 162 -3.51 -1.47 -5.75
C LYS A 162 -4.83 -1.66 -6.47
N ILE A 163 -4.85 -2.29 -7.64
CA ILE A 163 -6.09 -2.55 -8.36
C ILE A 163 -7.00 -3.50 -7.59
N CYS A 164 -6.45 -4.50 -6.88
CA CYS A 164 -7.21 -5.40 -6.02
C CYS A 164 -7.92 -4.64 -4.89
N ILE A 165 -7.24 -3.66 -4.26
CA ILE A 165 -7.85 -2.82 -3.21
C ILE A 165 -9.00 -2.01 -3.79
N LEU A 166 -8.77 -1.30 -4.91
CA LEU A 166 -9.80 -0.47 -5.56
C LEU A 166 -10.99 -1.31 -6.04
N ALA A 167 -10.73 -2.45 -6.67
CA ALA A 167 -11.77 -3.38 -7.14
C ALA A 167 -12.59 -3.94 -5.97
N SER A 168 -11.95 -4.31 -4.86
CA SER A 168 -12.64 -4.80 -3.67
C SER A 168 -13.62 -3.77 -3.11
N LEU A 169 -13.21 -2.51 -3.06
CA LEU A 169 -14.04 -1.42 -2.57
C LEU A 169 -15.20 -1.08 -3.52
N SER A 170 -14.94 -1.11 -4.82
CA SER A 170 -15.92 -0.69 -5.84
C SER A 170 -16.95 -1.76 -6.16
N PHE A 171 -16.56 -3.04 -6.14
CA PHE A 171 -17.44 -4.15 -6.53
C PHE A 171 -18.04 -4.92 -5.34
N GLY A 172 -17.70 -4.52 -4.10
CA GLY A 172 -18.25 -5.12 -2.88
C GLY A 172 -17.83 -6.58 -2.63
N LYS A 173 -16.80 -7.05 -3.29
CA LYS A 173 -16.20 -8.38 -3.11
C LYS A 173 -14.69 -8.24 -2.95
N HIS A 174 -14.12 -8.96 -1.97
CA HIS A 174 -12.67 -8.96 -1.82
C HIS A 174 -12.00 -9.65 -3.01
N VAL A 175 -11.09 -8.92 -3.66
CA VAL A 175 -10.30 -9.39 -4.80
C VAL A 175 -8.89 -9.66 -4.30
N TYR A 176 -8.47 -10.92 -4.37
CA TYR A 176 -7.15 -11.33 -3.90
C TYR A 176 -6.11 -11.22 -5.04
N PRO A 177 -4.91 -10.67 -4.77
CA PRO A 177 -3.84 -10.57 -5.79
C PRO A 177 -3.49 -11.90 -6.46
N ASP A 178 -3.54 -12.99 -5.70
CA ASP A 178 -3.21 -14.34 -6.20
C ASP A 178 -4.21 -14.86 -7.25
N ASN A 179 -5.37 -14.22 -7.39
CA ASN A 179 -6.41 -14.58 -8.37
C ASN A 179 -6.44 -13.65 -9.60
N ILE A 180 -5.50 -12.70 -9.68
CA ILE A 180 -5.46 -11.70 -10.76
C ILE A 180 -4.28 -11.98 -11.68
N HIS A 181 -4.58 -12.07 -12.98
CA HIS A 181 -3.54 -12.11 -13.99
C HIS A 181 -2.69 -10.83 -13.92
N THR A 182 -1.38 -10.99 -13.80
CA THR A 182 -0.45 -9.88 -13.63
C THR A 182 0.70 -10.05 -14.60
N GLU A 183 0.96 -9.04 -15.41
CA GLU A 183 2.10 -8.97 -16.30
C GLU A 183 2.97 -7.77 -15.93
N GLY A 184 4.28 -7.98 -16.00
CA GLY A 184 5.28 -6.93 -15.85
C GLY A 184 5.62 -6.25 -17.18
N ILE A 185 6.48 -5.23 -17.10
CA ILE A 185 6.92 -4.45 -18.26
C ILE A 185 8.30 -4.86 -18.79
N THR A 186 8.91 -5.87 -18.21
CA THR A 186 10.31 -6.26 -18.53
C THR A 186 10.51 -6.79 -19.95
N LYS A 187 9.42 -7.20 -20.61
CA LYS A 187 9.44 -7.71 -21.99
C LYS A 187 9.00 -6.69 -23.03
N ILE A 188 8.56 -5.51 -22.59
CA ILE A 188 8.10 -4.44 -23.50
C ILE A 188 9.33 -3.86 -24.21
N THR A 189 9.21 -3.73 -25.52
CA THR A 189 10.22 -3.14 -26.39
C THR A 189 9.81 -1.75 -26.88
N PRO A 190 10.72 -0.92 -27.39
CA PRO A 190 10.34 0.37 -28.00
C PRO A 190 9.34 0.20 -29.15
N GLU A 191 9.38 -0.90 -29.89
CA GLU A 191 8.48 -1.22 -30.99
C GLU A 191 7.06 -1.50 -30.51
N ASP A 192 6.86 -2.01 -29.29
CA ASP A 192 5.55 -2.28 -28.72
C ASP A 192 4.82 -1.00 -28.29
N VAL A 193 5.55 0.10 -28.13
CA VAL A 193 5.03 1.39 -27.64
C VAL A 193 5.04 2.51 -28.70
N ALA A 194 5.43 2.17 -29.95
CA ALA A 194 5.53 3.10 -31.07
C ALA A 194 4.18 3.45 -31.74
#